data_83d3c5db4f8b5dbdf1dee649b96bba35
#
_entry.id   83d3c5db4f8b5dbdf1dee649b96bba35
#
_cell.length_a   1.000
_cell.length_b   1.000
_cell.length_c   1.000
_cell.angle_alpha   90.00
_cell.angle_beta   90.00
_cell.angle_gamma   90.00
#
_symmetry.space_group_name_H-M   'P 1'
#
loop_
_entity.id
_entity.type
_entity.pdbx_description
1 polymer ?
#
loop_
_entity_poly.entity_id
_entity_poly.type
_entity_poly.pdbx_seq_one_letter_code
_entity_poly.pdbx_strand_id
1 'polypeptide(L)'
;YLMLAFHAALLAPKAYWQQPAGAGLALLLAAGVYGAVCSLLGSIGRSRMATGHIVAIEHPSSDITTVRCHLESSWRGHRPGQFAFVRFDDGEGAHPFTIASADQGDNTVSFQIKALGDYTGTLAQRLHVGQTVRVEGPYGRFDLARRNPKARQIWIAGGIGVTPFLAWLESLQANPDQAPAADLHYCTRDQEGDPFVPRLQGL
;
A
#
# COMPACT_ATOMS: atom_id res chain seq x y z
N TYR A 1 14.35 14.19 -14.92
CA TYR A 1 14.36 15.47 -14.18
C TYR A 1 15.75 16.11 -14.18
N LEU A 2 16.82 15.40 -13.77
CA LEU A 2 18.19 15.94 -13.70
C LEU A 2 18.66 16.53 -15.05
N MET A 3 18.38 15.86 -16.16
CA MET A 3 18.66 16.36 -17.51
C MET A 3 17.93 17.68 -17.81
N LEU A 4 16.63 17.77 -17.44
CA LEU A 4 15.85 18.99 -17.63
C LEU A 4 16.37 20.15 -16.77
N ALA A 5 16.73 19.88 -15.52
CA ALA A 5 17.31 20.88 -14.63
C ALA A 5 18.65 21.40 -15.17
N PHE A 6 19.50 20.50 -15.70
CA PHE A 6 20.75 20.84 -16.33
C PHE A 6 20.54 21.70 -17.58
N HIS A 7 19.63 21.34 -18.48
CA HIS A 7 19.30 22.13 -19.66
C HIS A 7 18.78 23.51 -19.29
N ALA A 8 17.88 23.63 -18.33
CA ALA A 8 17.36 24.91 -17.87
C ALA A 8 18.50 25.81 -17.34
N ALA A 9 19.43 25.25 -16.56
CA ALA A 9 20.57 25.99 -16.02
C ALA A 9 21.52 26.48 -17.11
N LEU A 10 21.74 25.70 -18.18
CA LEU A 10 22.64 26.05 -19.28
C LEU A 10 22.02 27.04 -20.27
N LEU A 11 20.77 26.88 -20.62
CA LEU A 11 20.14 27.59 -21.74
C LEU A 11 19.46 28.89 -21.30
N ALA A 12 19.08 29.05 -20.05
CA ALA A 12 18.47 30.27 -19.58
C ALA A 12 19.49 31.41 -19.49
N PRO A 13 19.18 32.62 -20.04
CA PRO A 13 20.05 33.76 -19.97
C PRO A 13 20.39 34.15 -18.52
N LYS A 14 21.64 34.61 -18.28
CA LYS A 14 22.08 35.00 -16.92
C LYS A 14 21.16 36.08 -16.30
N ALA A 15 20.70 37.02 -17.10
CA ALA A 15 19.77 38.05 -16.64
C ALA A 15 18.42 37.50 -16.14
N TYR A 16 17.99 36.34 -16.63
CA TYR A 16 16.73 35.70 -16.17
C TYR A 16 16.83 35.27 -14.71
N TRP A 17 18.00 34.73 -14.31
CA TRP A 17 18.21 34.27 -12.94
C TRP A 17 18.25 35.37 -11.89
N GLN A 18 18.45 36.63 -12.32
CA GLN A 18 18.44 37.81 -11.45
C GLN A 18 17.02 38.37 -11.22
N GLN A 19 16.05 37.88 -11.97
CA GLN A 19 14.63 38.27 -11.80
C GLN A 19 13.94 37.41 -10.72
N PRO A 20 12.89 37.93 -10.08
CA PRO A 20 12.14 37.14 -9.08
C PRO A 20 11.62 35.80 -9.61
N ALA A 21 11.16 35.79 -10.87
CA ALA A 21 10.72 34.55 -11.53
C ALA A 21 11.86 33.55 -11.72
N GLY A 22 13.05 34.00 -12.11
CA GLY A 22 14.26 33.19 -12.25
C GLY A 22 14.73 32.63 -10.91
N ALA A 23 14.73 33.45 -9.87
CA ALA A 23 15.05 33.00 -8.51
C ALA A 23 14.05 31.93 -8.00
N GLY A 24 12.76 32.12 -8.25
CA GLY A 24 11.74 31.12 -7.93
C GLY A 24 11.96 29.79 -8.67
N LEU A 25 12.27 29.86 -9.96
CA LEU A 25 12.60 28.67 -10.75
C LEU A 25 13.88 27.98 -10.24
N ALA A 26 14.91 28.75 -9.88
CA ALA A 26 16.16 28.17 -9.33
C ALA A 26 15.89 27.38 -8.04
N LEU A 27 15.05 27.89 -7.13
CA LEU A 27 14.66 27.19 -5.91
C LEU A 27 13.88 25.90 -6.22
N LEU A 28 12.95 25.94 -7.16
CA LEU A 28 12.19 24.75 -7.56
C LEU A 28 13.11 23.70 -8.22
N LEU A 29 14.04 24.12 -9.07
CA LEU A 29 15.01 23.22 -9.67
C LEU A 29 15.94 22.60 -8.61
N ALA A 30 16.44 23.39 -7.66
CA ALA A 30 17.27 22.90 -6.58
C ALA A 30 16.54 21.90 -5.69
N ALA A 31 15.28 22.20 -5.31
CA ALA A 31 14.45 21.28 -4.55
C ALA A 31 14.21 19.97 -5.29
N GLY A 32 13.95 20.03 -6.59
CA GLY A 32 13.75 18.84 -7.41
C GLY A 32 15.03 18.03 -7.62
N VAL A 33 16.21 18.69 -7.78
CA VAL A 33 17.50 18.00 -7.81
C VAL A 33 17.76 17.28 -6.49
N TYR A 34 17.52 17.96 -5.36
CA TYR A 34 17.64 17.36 -4.04
C TYR A 34 16.74 16.13 -3.90
N GLY A 35 15.46 16.24 -4.28
CA GLY A 35 14.51 15.11 -4.26
C GLY A 35 14.97 13.95 -5.16
N ALA A 36 15.47 14.24 -6.35
CA ALA A 36 16.01 13.22 -7.28
C ALA A 36 17.24 12.51 -6.69
N VAL A 37 18.15 13.25 -6.06
CA VAL A 37 19.34 12.68 -5.40
C VAL A 37 18.91 11.81 -4.21
N CYS A 38 17.99 12.27 -3.37
CA CYS A 38 17.44 11.48 -2.26
C CYS A 38 16.79 10.18 -2.75
N SER A 39 16.09 10.23 -3.89
CA SER A 39 15.49 9.06 -4.51
C SER A 39 16.55 8.07 -5.02
N LEU A 40 17.57 8.56 -5.73
CA LEU A 40 18.66 7.72 -6.23
C LEU A 40 19.47 7.06 -5.10
N LEU A 41 19.63 7.75 -3.98
CA LEU A 41 20.32 7.24 -2.80
C LEU A 41 19.42 6.32 -1.94
N GLY A 42 18.16 6.05 -2.35
CA GLY A 42 17.22 5.22 -1.60
C GLY A 42 16.89 5.77 -0.21
N SER A 43 16.97 7.10 -0.03
CA SER A 43 16.69 7.74 1.27
C SER A 43 15.20 7.93 1.52
N ILE A 44 14.39 7.96 0.45
CA ILE A 44 12.94 8.16 0.53
C ILE A 44 12.30 6.89 1.10
N GLY A 45 11.41 7.05 2.08
CA GLY A 45 10.70 5.94 2.72
C GLY A 45 11.51 5.14 3.74
N ARG A 46 12.82 5.35 3.85
CA ARG A 46 13.72 4.55 4.71
C ARG A 46 13.30 4.51 6.18
N SER A 47 12.74 5.61 6.70
CA SER A 47 12.26 5.70 8.09
C SER A 47 10.97 4.91 8.35
N ARG A 48 10.32 4.41 7.31
CA ARG A 48 9.10 3.61 7.36
C ARG A 48 9.30 2.20 6.82
N MET A 49 10.55 1.80 6.60
CA MET A 49 10.91 0.48 6.11
C MET A 49 11.01 -0.49 7.28
N ALA A 50 10.28 -1.58 7.20
CA ALA A 50 10.41 -2.74 8.07
C ALA A 50 10.82 -3.95 7.24
N THR A 51 11.71 -4.76 7.80
CA THR A 51 12.08 -6.07 7.23
C THR A 51 11.31 -7.15 7.97
N GLY A 52 11.10 -8.27 7.33
CA GLY A 52 10.42 -9.42 7.91
C GLY A 52 10.51 -10.62 7.00
N HIS A 53 9.65 -11.59 7.23
CA HIS A 53 9.59 -12.81 6.43
C HIS A 53 8.15 -13.29 6.23
N ILE A 54 7.93 -14.03 5.18
CA ILE A 54 6.65 -14.66 4.87
C ILE A 54 6.45 -15.83 5.84
N VAL A 55 5.34 -15.81 6.59
CA VAL A 55 4.99 -16.87 7.55
C VAL A 55 3.92 -17.81 7.01
N ALA A 56 3.08 -17.35 6.07
CA ALA A 56 2.08 -18.20 5.42
C ALA A 56 1.75 -17.68 4.02
N ILE A 57 1.42 -18.62 3.13
CA ILE A 57 0.92 -18.36 1.79
C ILE A 57 -0.32 -19.24 1.60
N GLU A 58 -1.41 -18.63 1.16
CA GLU A 58 -2.67 -19.31 0.87
C GLU A 58 -3.16 -18.90 -0.52
N HIS A 59 -3.85 -19.80 -1.19
CA HIS A 59 -4.44 -19.58 -2.51
C HIS A 59 -5.96 -19.77 -2.44
N PRO A 60 -6.72 -18.76 -1.98
CA PRO A 60 -8.17 -18.87 -1.83
C PRO A 60 -8.90 -19.03 -3.19
N SER A 61 -8.26 -18.63 -4.28
CA SER A 61 -8.68 -18.95 -5.66
C SER A 61 -7.44 -19.06 -6.57
N SER A 62 -7.65 -19.47 -7.81
CA SER A 62 -6.55 -19.62 -8.79
C SER A 62 -5.84 -18.31 -9.14
N ASP A 63 -6.50 -17.17 -8.92
CA ASP A 63 -6.02 -15.83 -9.28
C ASP A 63 -5.74 -14.93 -8.06
N ILE A 64 -5.94 -15.43 -6.82
CA ILE A 64 -5.70 -14.67 -5.60
C ILE A 64 -4.71 -15.42 -4.71
N THR A 65 -3.67 -14.72 -4.29
CA THR A 65 -2.68 -15.18 -3.33
C THR A 65 -2.76 -14.32 -2.08
N THR A 66 -2.96 -14.95 -0.92
CA THR A 66 -2.84 -14.32 0.39
C THR A 66 -1.46 -14.58 0.93
N VAL A 67 -0.74 -13.50 1.25
CA VAL A 67 0.61 -13.56 1.83
C VAL A 67 0.56 -12.95 3.22
N ARG A 68 0.92 -13.74 4.23
CA ARG A 68 1.05 -13.26 5.61
C ARG A 68 2.52 -13.12 5.95
N CYS A 69 2.89 -11.93 6.43
CA CYS A 69 4.25 -11.58 6.79
C CYS A 69 4.34 -11.23 8.26
N HIS A 70 5.37 -11.70 8.93
CA HIS A 70 5.77 -11.21 10.25
C HIS A 70 6.92 -10.23 10.10
N LEU A 71 6.73 -9.00 10.59
CA LEU A 71 7.67 -7.90 10.46
C LEU A 71 8.46 -7.72 11.76
N GLU A 72 9.67 -7.21 11.63
CA GLU A 72 10.52 -6.91 12.79
C GLU A 72 9.98 -5.70 13.59
N SER A 73 10.58 -5.46 14.74
CA SER A 73 10.20 -4.41 15.70
C SER A 73 10.26 -2.97 15.13
N SER A 74 10.82 -2.77 13.95
CA SER A 74 10.78 -1.49 13.21
C SER A 74 9.38 -1.15 12.68
N TRP A 75 8.49 -2.13 12.54
CA TRP A 75 7.10 -1.91 12.19
C TRP A 75 6.34 -1.26 13.34
N ARG A 76 5.64 -0.17 13.05
CA ARG A 76 4.93 0.62 14.07
C ARG A 76 3.43 0.41 14.06
N GLY A 77 2.99 -0.70 13.48
CA GLY A 77 1.58 -0.98 13.29
C GLY A 77 0.95 -0.22 12.10
N HIS A 78 -0.32 -0.49 11.87
CA HIS A 78 -1.09 0.13 10.79
C HIS A 78 -2.54 0.31 11.22
N ARG A 79 -3.29 1.11 10.45
CA ARG A 79 -4.74 1.21 10.58
C ARG A 79 -5.41 0.46 9.45
N PRO A 80 -6.52 -0.24 9.72
CA PRO A 80 -7.27 -0.93 8.68
C PRO A 80 -7.64 0.01 7.52
N GLY A 81 -7.41 -0.45 6.28
CA GLY A 81 -7.63 0.32 5.06
C GLY A 81 -6.40 1.06 4.52
N GLN A 82 -5.27 1.02 5.22
CA GLN A 82 -4.00 1.53 4.71
C GLN A 82 -3.34 0.53 3.75
N PHE A 83 -2.34 1.00 3.03
CA PHE A 83 -1.52 0.18 2.12
C PHE A 83 -0.03 0.34 2.45
N ALA A 84 0.78 -0.55 1.91
CA ALA A 84 2.23 -0.49 2.01
C ALA A 84 2.86 -0.80 0.65
N PHE A 85 4.08 -0.33 0.43
CA PHE A 85 4.92 -0.81 -0.66
C PHE A 85 5.67 -2.05 -0.19
N VAL A 86 5.47 -3.15 -0.89
CA VAL A 86 6.04 -4.46 -0.52
C VAL A 86 7.02 -4.90 -1.58
N ARG A 87 8.20 -5.32 -1.15
CA ARG A 87 9.23 -5.96 -1.97
C ARG A 87 9.49 -7.36 -1.43
N PHE A 88 9.27 -8.36 -2.25
CA PHE A 88 9.51 -9.75 -1.92
C PHE A 88 10.89 -10.14 -2.39
N ASP A 89 11.93 -9.89 -2.04
CA ASP A 89 13.32 -10.24 -2.40
C ASP A 89 13.46 -11.24 -3.60
N ASP A 90 12.79 -10.89 -4.69
CA ASP A 90 12.62 -11.67 -5.91
C ASP A 90 13.25 -11.01 -7.15
N GLY A 91 14.05 -9.97 -6.93
CA GLY A 91 14.70 -9.18 -7.98
C GLY A 91 13.85 -8.03 -8.53
N GLU A 92 12.58 -7.95 -8.14
CA GLU A 92 11.66 -6.91 -8.57
C GLU A 92 11.65 -5.69 -7.63
N GLY A 93 11.03 -4.61 -8.09
CA GLY A 93 10.81 -3.41 -7.28
C GLY A 93 9.76 -3.58 -6.19
N ALA A 94 9.52 -2.52 -5.43
CA ALA A 94 8.42 -2.50 -4.48
C ALA A 94 7.09 -2.20 -5.18
N HIS A 95 6.04 -2.94 -4.83
CA HIS A 95 4.69 -2.77 -5.35
C HIS A 95 3.71 -2.39 -4.25
N PRO A 96 2.74 -1.50 -4.52
CA PRO A 96 1.75 -1.10 -3.52
C PRO A 96 0.69 -2.18 -3.36
N PHE A 97 0.48 -2.64 -2.12
CA PHE A 97 -0.60 -3.56 -1.76
C PHE A 97 -1.37 -3.04 -0.55
N THR A 98 -2.69 -3.18 -0.58
CA THR A 98 -3.53 -2.90 0.58
C THR A 98 -3.23 -3.89 1.69
N ILE A 99 -3.08 -3.41 2.92
CA ILE A 99 -2.97 -4.26 4.09
C ILE A 99 -4.37 -4.82 4.37
N ALA A 100 -4.53 -6.12 4.26
CA ALA A 100 -5.82 -6.82 4.28
C ALA A 100 -6.19 -7.37 5.66
N SER A 101 -5.37 -7.13 6.69
CA SER A 101 -5.60 -7.52 8.09
C SER A 101 -5.83 -6.30 8.98
N ALA A 102 -6.49 -6.49 10.11
CA ALA A 102 -6.41 -5.58 11.24
C ALA A 102 -5.03 -5.65 11.91
N ASP A 103 -4.65 -4.59 12.61
CA ASP A 103 -3.44 -4.59 13.45
C ASP A 103 -3.76 -5.23 14.79
N GLN A 104 -3.11 -6.33 15.10
CA GLN A 104 -3.27 -7.07 16.36
C GLN A 104 -2.11 -6.83 17.34
N GLY A 105 -1.17 -5.95 16.99
CA GLY A 105 0.00 -5.63 17.81
C GLY A 105 1.07 -6.71 17.82
N ASP A 106 0.96 -7.71 16.96
CA ASP A 106 1.90 -8.85 16.83
C ASP A 106 2.89 -8.69 15.67
N ASN A 107 2.93 -7.50 15.06
CA ASN A 107 3.72 -7.19 13.86
C ASN A 107 3.39 -8.06 12.64
N THR A 108 2.22 -8.71 12.61
CA THR A 108 1.78 -9.51 11.47
C THR A 108 0.92 -8.66 10.53
N VAL A 109 1.22 -8.73 9.25
CA VAL A 109 0.45 -8.07 8.19
C VAL A 109 0.08 -9.07 7.10
N SER A 110 -1.11 -8.92 6.53
CA SER A 110 -1.57 -9.75 5.41
C SER A 110 -1.79 -8.92 4.17
N PHE A 111 -1.43 -9.47 3.03
CA PHE A 111 -1.70 -8.90 1.71
C PHE A 111 -2.48 -9.90 0.88
N GLN A 112 -3.52 -9.43 0.20
CA GLN A 112 -4.25 -10.24 -0.77
C GLN A 112 -3.96 -9.69 -2.16
N ILE A 113 -3.33 -10.51 -2.99
CA ILE A 113 -2.74 -10.12 -4.25
C ILE A 113 -3.46 -10.87 -5.37
N LYS A 114 -4.10 -10.11 -6.27
CA LYS A 114 -4.75 -10.68 -7.45
C LYS A 114 -3.79 -10.69 -8.64
N ALA A 115 -3.77 -11.77 -9.36
CA ALA A 115 -3.02 -11.94 -10.61
C ALA A 115 -3.66 -11.08 -11.72
N LEU A 116 -3.17 -9.84 -11.90
CA LEU A 116 -3.72 -8.87 -12.86
C LEU A 116 -2.72 -8.42 -13.93
N GLY A 117 -1.43 -8.61 -13.73
CA GLY A 117 -0.36 -8.19 -14.62
C GLY A 117 0.82 -9.13 -14.57
N ASP A 118 1.87 -8.83 -15.32
CA ASP A 118 3.03 -9.70 -15.49
C ASP A 118 3.68 -10.09 -14.15
N TYR A 119 3.87 -9.09 -13.28
CA TYR A 119 4.45 -9.32 -11.95
C TYR A 119 3.54 -10.17 -11.07
N THR A 120 2.30 -9.72 -10.85
CA THR A 120 1.37 -10.38 -9.93
C THR A 120 0.87 -11.72 -10.46
N GLY A 121 0.87 -11.92 -11.80
CA GLY A 121 0.47 -13.16 -12.45
C GLY A 121 1.43 -14.32 -12.19
N THR A 122 2.72 -14.03 -11.95
CA THR A 122 3.75 -15.05 -11.65
C THR A 122 4.10 -15.13 -10.16
N LEU A 123 3.60 -14.20 -9.35
CA LEU A 123 4.02 -14.03 -7.97
C LEU A 123 3.75 -15.28 -7.11
N ALA A 124 2.57 -15.91 -7.27
CA ALA A 124 2.16 -17.11 -6.55
C ALA A 124 3.17 -18.28 -6.67
N GLN A 125 3.84 -18.37 -7.81
CA GLN A 125 4.81 -19.44 -8.11
C GLN A 125 6.22 -19.14 -7.58
N ARG A 126 6.49 -17.89 -7.26
CA ARG A 126 7.81 -17.37 -6.87
C ARG A 126 7.96 -17.20 -5.36
N LEU A 127 6.84 -17.04 -4.65
CA LEU A 127 6.86 -16.85 -3.21
C LEU A 127 6.98 -18.17 -2.45
N HIS A 128 7.70 -18.14 -1.32
CA HIS A 128 7.80 -19.28 -0.40
C HIS A 128 7.84 -18.79 1.06
N VAL A 129 7.39 -19.64 1.97
CA VAL A 129 7.46 -19.38 3.41
C VAL A 129 8.92 -19.26 3.84
N GLY A 130 9.22 -18.31 4.71
CA GLY A 130 10.57 -17.96 5.14
C GLY A 130 11.28 -16.94 4.24
N GLN A 131 10.74 -16.61 3.07
CA GLN A 131 11.32 -15.61 2.18
C GLN A 131 11.31 -14.22 2.85
N THR A 132 12.43 -13.50 2.69
CA THR A 132 12.56 -12.13 3.19
C THR A 132 11.61 -11.17 2.46
N VAL A 133 10.98 -10.29 3.22
CA VAL A 133 10.12 -9.23 2.70
C VAL A 133 10.54 -7.89 3.29
N ARG A 134 10.45 -6.83 2.49
CA ARG A 134 10.60 -5.44 2.94
C ARG A 134 9.31 -4.71 2.71
N VAL A 135 8.79 -4.10 3.77
CA VAL A 135 7.51 -3.40 3.78
C VAL A 135 7.76 -1.96 4.16
N GLU A 136 7.42 -1.05 3.26
CA GLU A 136 7.52 0.38 3.47
C GLU A 136 6.11 0.95 3.67
N GLY A 137 5.86 1.51 4.84
CA GLY A 137 4.55 2.05 5.19
C GLY A 137 4.35 2.21 6.69
N PRO A 138 3.09 2.25 7.13
CA PRO A 138 1.87 2.27 6.31
C PRO A 138 1.59 3.62 5.68
N TYR A 139 0.83 3.62 4.59
CA TYR A 139 0.40 4.79 3.85
C TYR A 139 -1.12 4.81 3.65
N GLY A 140 -1.64 5.95 3.24
CA GLY A 140 -3.05 6.12 2.92
C GLY A 140 -3.87 6.70 4.05
N ARG A 141 -5.05 7.20 3.66
CA ARG A 141 -6.03 7.86 4.54
C ARG A 141 -7.42 7.24 4.42
N PHE A 142 -7.55 6.10 3.75
CA PHE A 142 -8.76 5.31 3.67
C PHE A 142 -8.86 4.44 4.94
N ASP A 143 -9.16 5.08 6.04
CA ASP A 143 -9.04 4.57 7.39
C ASP A 143 -10.38 4.82 8.10
N LEU A 144 -10.95 3.79 8.69
CA LEU A 144 -12.26 3.82 9.34
C LEU A 144 -12.31 4.85 10.48
N ALA A 145 -11.21 5.01 11.23
CA ALA A 145 -11.14 5.97 12.34
C ALA A 145 -11.29 7.44 11.92
N ARG A 146 -11.13 7.74 10.62
CA ARG A 146 -11.34 9.09 10.05
C ARG A 146 -12.78 9.33 9.60
N ARG A 147 -13.65 8.35 9.70
CA ARG A 147 -15.05 8.46 9.30
C ARG A 147 -15.89 9.02 10.44
N ASN A 148 -17.01 9.64 10.09
CA ASN A 148 -17.99 10.04 11.08
C ASN A 148 -18.74 8.79 11.58
N PRO A 149 -18.55 8.32 12.83
CA PRO A 149 -19.18 7.11 13.31
C PRO A 149 -20.70 7.24 13.50
N LYS A 150 -21.23 8.47 13.54
CA LYS A 150 -22.67 8.75 13.68
C LYS A 150 -23.40 8.81 12.34
N ALA A 151 -22.69 8.86 11.23
CA ALA A 151 -23.30 8.88 9.89
C ALA A 151 -23.47 7.44 9.39
N ARG A 152 -24.64 7.14 8.82
CA ARG A 152 -24.81 5.91 8.03
C ARG A 152 -23.85 5.94 6.86
N GLN A 153 -23.13 4.86 6.66
CA GLN A 153 -22.09 4.75 5.65
C GLN A 153 -22.54 3.80 4.54
N ILE A 154 -22.13 4.09 3.32
CA ILE A 154 -22.27 3.18 2.19
C ILE A 154 -20.86 2.84 1.73
N TRP A 155 -20.52 1.55 1.80
CA TRP A 155 -19.25 1.01 1.38
C TRP A 155 -19.41 0.31 0.04
N ILE A 156 -18.62 0.67 -0.94
CA ILE A 156 -18.70 0.11 -2.29
C ILE A 156 -17.35 -0.50 -2.64
N ALA A 157 -17.34 -1.78 -2.97
CA ALA A 157 -16.13 -2.51 -3.33
C ALA A 157 -16.35 -3.34 -4.59
N GLY A 158 -15.29 -3.54 -5.38
CA GLY A 158 -15.30 -4.40 -6.56
C GLY A 158 -14.06 -5.30 -6.62
N GLY A 159 -14.26 -6.60 -6.77
CA GLY A 159 -13.18 -7.59 -6.83
C GLY A 159 -12.18 -7.44 -5.69
N ILE A 160 -10.87 -7.42 -6.01
CA ILE A 160 -9.80 -7.27 -4.99
C ILE A 160 -9.87 -5.95 -4.21
N GLY A 161 -10.60 -4.94 -4.69
CA GLY A 161 -10.83 -3.68 -3.98
C GLY A 161 -11.65 -3.82 -2.69
N VAL A 162 -12.11 -5.01 -2.34
CA VAL A 162 -12.74 -5.33 -1.06
C VAL A 162 -11.74 -5.42 0.10
N THR A 163 -10.45 -5.59 -0.18
CA THR A 163 -9.41 -5.83 0.84
C THR A 163 -9.34 -4.80 1.97
N PRO A 164 -9.48 -3.47 1.75
CA PRO A 164 -9.50 -2.53 2.87
C PRO A 164 -10.72 -2.70 3.77
N PHE A 165 -11.85 -3.12 3.22
CA PHE A 165 -13.06 -3.38 4.01
C PHE A 165 -12.96 -4.69 4.82
N LEU A 166 -12.24 -5.69 4.32
CA LEU A 166 -11.94 -6.90 5.11
C LEU A 166 -11.14 -6.55 6.36
N ALA A 167 -10.12 -5.70 6.22
CA ALA A 167 -9.35 -5.22 7.38
C ALA A 167 -10.23 -4.39 8.35
N TRP A 168 -11.17 -3.59 7.84
CA TRP A 168 -12.13 -2.86 8.68
C TRP A 168 -13.03 -3.81 9.44
N LEU A 169 -13.63 -4.79 8.77
CA LEU A 169 -14.54 -5.76 9.38
C LEU A 169 -13.82 -6.60 10.44
N GLU A 170 -12.61 -7.06 10.16
CA GLU A 170 -11.78 -7.78 11.14
C GLU A 170 -11.52 -6.92 12.40
N SER A 171 -11.20 -5.64 12.22
CA SER A 171 -10.99 -4.69 13.32
C SER A 171 -12.28 -4.45 14.13
N LEU A 172 -13.43 -4.40 13.46
CA LEU A 172 -14.72 -4.20 14.08
C LEU A 172 -15.22 -5.44 14.81
N GLN A 173 -14.87 -6.64 14.35
CA GLN A 173 -15.14 -7.88 15.11
C GLN A 173 -14.44 -7.88 16.48
N ALA A 174 -13.21 -7.35 16.54
CA ALA A 174 -12.49 -7.17 17.80
C ALA A 174 -13.07 -6.05 18.67
N ASN A 175 -13.77 -5.09 18.07
CA ASN A 175 -14.33 -3.90 18.73
C ASN A 175 -15.74 -3.58 18.22
N PRO A 176 -16.76 -4.40 18.51
CA PRO A 176 -18.10 -4.26 17.94
C PRO A 176 -18.78 -2.92 18.25
N ASP A 177 -18.49 -2.36 19.42
CA ASP A 177 -19.05 -1.07 19.87
C ASP A 177 -18.63 0.13 18.98
N GLN A 178 -17.60 -0.05 18.18
CA GLN A 178 -17.10 0.95 17.24
C GLN A 178 -17.70 0.81 15.83
N ALA A 179 -18.56 -0.19 15.63
CA ALA A 179 -19.15 -0.46 14.32
C ALA A 179 -20.13 0.66 13.91
N PRO A 180 -19.91 1.32 12.76
CA PRO A 180 -20.88 2.28 12.24
C PRO A 180 -22.07 1.56 11.63
N ALA A 181 -23.22 2.25 11.53
CA ALA A 181 -24.30 1.78 10.67
C ALA A 181 -23.81 1.87 9.20
N ALA A 182 -23.56 0.74 8.57
CA ALA A 182 -23.00 0.68 7.21
C ALA A 182 -23.63 -0.41 6.36
N ASP A 183 -23.75 -0.14 5.07
CA ASP A 183 -24.15 -1.11 4.05
C ASP A 183 -22.94 -1.35 3.12
N LEU A 184 -22.47 -2.59 3.02
CA LEU A 184 -21.41 -2.96 2.08
C LEU A 184 -22.00 -3.50 0.78
N HIS A 185 -21.75 -2.81 -0.31
CA HIS A 185 -22.08 -3.26 -1.66
C HIS A 185 -20.83 -3.83 -2.32
N TYR A 186 -20.82 -5.15 -2.52
CA TYR A 186 -19.71 -5.84 -3.15
C TYR A 186 -20.09 -6.32 -4.56
N CYS A 187 -19.30 -5.91 -5.54
CA CYS A 187 -19.47 -6.29 -6.95
C CYS A 187 -18.38 -7.29 -7.36
N THR A 188 -18.77 -8.45 -7.81
CA THR A 188 -17.90 -9.49 -8.38
C THR A 188 -18.43 -9.96 -9.72
N ARG A 189 -17.57 -10.57 -10.55
CA ARG A 189 -17.97 -11.16 -11.82
C ARG A 189 -18.56 -12.55 -11.68
N ASP A 190 -18.09 -13.29 -10.69
CA ASP A 190 -18.49 -14.65 -10.39
C ASP A 190 -18.74 -14.77 -8.89
N GLN A 191 -20.01 -14.83 -8.51
CA GLN A 191 -20.37 -14.88 -7.09
C GLN A 191 -20.05 -16.23 -6.44
N GLU A 192 -20.14 -17.32 -7.20
CA GLU A 192 -19.93 -18.68 -6.68
C GLU A 192 -18.43 -19.00 -6.53
N GLY A 193 -17.60 -18.50 -7.46
CA GLY A 193 -16.16 -18.72 -7.44
C GLY A 193 -15.35 -17.65 -6.69
N ASP A 194 -16.00 -16.60 -6.18
CA ASP A 194 -15.30 -15.50 -5.50
C ASP A 194 -15.04 -15.84 -4.01
N PRO A 195 -13.77 -15.93 -3.56
CA PRO A 195 -13.43 -16.34 -2.20
C PRO A 195 -13.79 -15.31 -1.14
N PHE A 196 -14.12 -14.07 -1.53
CA PHE A 196 -14.52 -13.01 -0.61
C PHE A 196 -15.99 -13.07 -0.23
N VAL A 197 -16.86 -13.63 -1.07
CA VAL A 197 -18.31 -13.71 -0.80
C VAL A 197 -18.60 -14.49 0.48
N PRO A 198 -18.12 -15.74 0.66
CA PRO A 198 -18.36 -16.47 1.91
C PRO A 198 -17.75 -15.77 3.13
N ARG A 199 -16.57 -15.16 2.95
CA ARG A 199 -15.91 -14.43 4.03
C ARG A 199 -16.72 -13.21 4.49
N LEU A 200 -17.30 -12.46 3.55
CA LEU A 200 -18.14 -11.28 3.86
C LEU A 200 -19.47 -11.67 4.51
N GLN A 201 -20.00 -12.85 4.20
CA GLN A 201 -21.24 -13.37 4.80
C GLN A 201 -21.05 -13.90 6.22
N GLY A 202 -19.81 -14.28 6.58
CA GLY A 202 -19.46 -14.77 7.91
C GLY A 202 -18.93 -13.68 8.86
N LEU A 203 -18.85 -12.44 8.41
CA LEU A 203 -18.43 -11.27 9.17
C LEU A 203 -19.61 -10.40 9.57
#